data_281b4a7c0d8ead7d0626cbd086c20cf1
#
_entry.id   281b4a7c0d8ead7d0626cbd086c20cf1
#
_cell.length_a   1.000
_cell.length_b   1.000
_cell.length_c   1.000
_cell.angle_alpha   90.00
_cell.angle_beta   90.00
_cell.angle_gamma   90.00
#
_symmetry.space_group_name_H-M   'P 1'
#
loop_
_entity.id
_entity.type
_entity.pdbx_description
1 polymer ?
#
loop_
_entity_poly.entity_id
_entity_poly.type
_entity_poly.pdbx_seq_one_letter_code
_entity_poly.pdbx_strand_id
1 'polypeptide(L)'
;DRALVGPNANTYWCMLGDYTYQSMQAFWWGGKIDPDSPKIVSVYDAFKHKTNGRFTVDYERGCDWSAKNEISIIREGDPRTERLNMMLMESSDSTNWQAAINVASESDVIIAALGENPTLCGEARQRKGIRLPGAQEQFLKELIATGKPVVLIMFGGRPQVIDEVEAG
;
A
#
# COMPACT_ATOMS: atom_id res chain seq x y z
N ASP A 1 -8.42 -17.48 11.77
CA ASP A 1 -7.62 -16.27 11.89
C ASP A 1 -7.19 -15.74 10.52
N ARG A 2 -6.99 -14.45 10.40
CA ARG A 2 -6.64 -13.80 9.12
C ARG A 2 -5.42 -12.92 9.33
N ALA A 3 -4.39 -13.09 8.49
CA ALA A 3 -3.32 -12.11 8.37
C ALA A 3 -3.73 -11.04 7.35
N LEU A 4 -3.64 -9.78 7.72
CA LEU A 4 -3.75 -8.66 6.81
C LEU A 4 -2.39 -7.98 6.73
N VAL A 5 -1.78 -8.01 5.55
CA VAL A 5 -0.42 -7.52 5.34
C VAL A 5 -0.33 -6.57 4.15
N GLY A 6 0.74 -5.83 4.09
CA GLY A 6 1.03 -4.93 2.98
C GLY A 6 0.86 -3.45 3.30
N PRO A 7 1.50 -2.57 2.51
CA PRO A 7 1.54 -1.13 2.78
C PRO A 7 0.17 -0.45 2.60
N ASN A 8 -0.73 -1.05 1.84
CA ASN A 8 -2.07 -0.51 1.58
C ASN A 8 -3.14 -0.99 2.57
N ALA A 9 -2.77 -1.89 3.51
CA ALA A 9 -3.74 -2.55 4.38
C ALA A 9 -4.35 -1.61 5.43
N ASN A 10 -3.53 -0.81 6.10
CA ASN A 10 -3.94 0.06 7.20
C ASN A 10 -3.67 1.54 6.89
N THR A 11 -4.22 2.01 5.79
CA THR A 11 -4.17 3.41 5.40
C THR A 11 -5.40 3.77 4.57
N TYR A 12 -5.95 4.93 4.80
CA TYR A 12 -7.02 5.49 3.97
C TYR A 12 -6.46 6.22 2.75
N TRP A 13 -5.17 6.59 2.77
CA TRP A 13 -4.52 7.35 1.72
C TRP A 13 -4.62 6.66 0.35
N CYS A 14 -4.39 5.37 0.29
CA CYS A 14 -4.46 4.60 -0.95
C CYS A 14 -5.89 4.43 -1.50
N MET A 15 -6.92 4.75 -0.70
CA MET A 15 -8.32 4.75 -1.14
C MET A 15 -8.68 6.03 -1.91
N LEU A 16 -7.80 7.03 -1.90
CA LEU A 16 -8.00 8.30 -2.55
C LEU A 16 -7.30 8.31 -3.91
N GLY A 17 -8.00 8.77 -4.94
CA GLY A 17 -7.36 9.14 -6.20
C GLY A 17 -6.64 10.48 -6.08
N ASP A 18 -5.72 10.76 -7.00
CA ASP A 18 -4.92 11.98 -7.01
C ASP A 18 -5.78 13.27 -7.06
N TYR A 19 -6.87 13.21 -7.81
CA TYR A 19 -7.77 14.35 -8.03
C TYR A 19 -9.03 14.33 -7.15
N THR A 20 -9.06 13.53 -6.09
CA THR A 20 -10.12 13.68 -5.09
C THR A 20 -9.94 14.98 -4.34
N TYR A 21 -11.03 15.54 -3.85
CA TYR A 21 -11.00 16.81 -3.11
C TYR A 21 -10.01 16.77 -1.93
N GLN A 22 -9.99 15.67 -1.19
CA GLN A 22 -9.09 15.47 -0.05
C GLN A 22 -7.62 15.43 -0.48
N SER A 23 -7.31 14.71 -1.55
CA SER A 23 -5.94 14.67 -2.10
C SER A 23 -5.51 16.03 -2.61
N MET A 24 -6.39 16.74 -3.31
CA MET A 24 -6.13 18.08 -3.80
C MET A 24 -5.86 19.05 -2.65
N GLN A 25 -6.64 19.01 -1.59
CA GLN A 25 -6.40 19.85 -0.41
C GLN A 25 -5.05 19.58 0.22
N ALA A 26 -4.69 18.31 0.41
CA ALA A 26 -3.43 17.95 1.06
C ALA A 26 -2.20 18.30 0.20
N PHE A 27 -2.25 18.01 -1.10
CA PHE A 27 -1.11 18.18 -1.99
C PHE A 27 -0.96 19.59 -2.54
N TRP A 28 -2.04 20.17 -3.05
CA TRP A 28 -1.96 21.40 -3.84
C TRP A 28 -2.18 22.64 -3.01
N TRP A 29 -3.01 22.56 -1.99
CA TRP A 29 -3.40 23.71 -1.19
C TRP A 29 -2.81 23.74 0.22
N GLY A 30 -1.95 22.75 0.55
CA GLY A 30 -1.26 22.72 1.84
C GLY A 30 -2.16 22.42 3.04
N GLY A 31 -3.38 21.95 2.81
CA GLY A 31 -4.28 21.48 3.84
C GLY A 31 -3.87 20.12 4.40
N LYS A 32 -4.51 19.71 5.48
CA LYS A 32 -4.43 18.34 6.01
C LYS A 32 -5.63 17.55 5.48
N ILE A 33 -5.42 16.28 5.18
CA ILE A 33 -6.55 15.38 4.94
C ILE A 33 -7.27 15.21 6.26
N ASP A 34 -8.54 15.59 6.29
CA ASP A 34 -9.40 15.35 7.44
C ASP A 34 -9.80 13.85 7.44
N PRO A 35 -9.32 13.06 8.41
CA PRO A 35 -9.65 11.64 8.47
C PRO A 35 -11.14 11.39 8.76
N ASP A 36 -11.86 12.38 9.23
CA ASP A 36 -13.28 12.28 9.61
C ASP A 36 -14.25 12.70 8.48
N SER A 37 -13.75 13.22 7.36
CA SER A 37 -14.60 13.73 6.30
C SER A 37 -14.08 13.41 4.88
N PRO A 38 -14.83 12.66 4.09
CA PRO A 38 -15.85 11.66 4.41
C PRO A 38 -15.20 10.48 5.15
N LYS A 39 -16.00 9.65 5.81
CA LYS A 39 -15.49 8.47 6.52
C LYS A 39 -14.82 7.51 5.55
N ILE A 40 -13.53 7.68 5.36
CA ILE A 40 -12.69 6.79 4.55
C ILE A 40 -12.25 5.66 5.47
N VAL A 41 -12.58 4.45 5.08
CA VAL A 41 -12.31 3.25 5.88
C VAL A 41 -11.15 2.50 5.26
N SER A 42 -10.10 2.23 6.01
CA SER A 42 -9.00 1.37 5.55
C SER A 42 -9.46 -0.08 5.39
N VAL A 43 -8.68 -0.88 4.67
CA VAL A 43 -8.97 -2.34 4.58
C VAL A 43 -8.98 -2.94 5.98
N TYR A 44 -8.02 -2.58 6.83
CA TYR A 44 -7.93 -3.06 8.20
C TYR A 44 -9.18 -2.71 9.03
N ASP A 45 -9.62 -1.45 8.99
CA ASP A 45 -10.82 -1.03 9.72
C ASP A 45 -12.06 -1.74 9.19
N ALA A 46 -12.19 -1.88 7.88
CA ALA A 46 -13.31 -2.60 7.28
C ALA A 46 -13.38 -4.05 7.75
N PHE A 47 -12.24 -4.73 7.81
CA PHE A 47 -12.17 -6.09 8.34
C PHE A 47 -12.52 -6.11 9.83
N LYS A 48 -11.94 -5.26 10.65
CA LYS A 48 -12.24 -5.18 12.10
C LYS A 48 -13.73 -4.94 12.37
N HIS A 49 -14.36 -4.04 11.63
CA HIS A 49 -15.78 -3.76 11.79
C HIS A 49 -16.68 -4.91 11.34
N LYS A 50 -16.26 -5.69 10.33
CA LYS A 50 -17.10 -6.76 9.75
C LYS A 50 -16.88 -8.13 10.35
N THR A 51 -15.88 -8.34 11.16
CA THR A 51 -15.62 -9.64 11.79
C THR A 51 -16.75 -10.08 12.71
N ASN A 52 -17.35 -9.13 13.43
CA ASN A 52 -18.38 -9.41 14.46
C ASN A 52 -17.95 -10.56 15.41
N GLY A 53 -16.67 -10.67 15.71
CA GLY A 53 -16.12 -11.73 16.56
C GLY A 53 -16.02 -13.13 15.90
N ARG A 54 -16.31 -13.26 14.60
CA ARG A 54 -16.25 -14.57 13.92
C ARG A 54 -14.84 -15.03 13.61
N PHE A 55 -13.89 -14.11 13.48
CA PHE A 55 -12.48 -14.38 13.23
C PHE A 55 -11.61 -13.21 13.71
N THR A 56 -10.34 -13.48 13.97
CA THR A 56 -9.35 -12.45 14.29
C THR A 56 -8.73 -11.89 13.00
N VAL A 57 -8.22 -10.68 13.09
CA VAL A 57 -7.45 -10.03 12.03
C VAL A 57 -6.18 -9.45 12.65
N ASP A 58 -5.06 -10.06 12.34
CA ASP A 58 -3.74 -9.61 12.77
C ASP A 58 -3.10 -8.84 11.62
N TYR A 59 -2.57 -7.67 11.93
CA TYR A 59 -2.02 -6.77 10.93
C TYR A 59 -0.51 -6.58 11.12
N GLU A 60 0.21 -6.73 10.01
CA GLU A 60 1.59 -6.32 9.88
C GLU A 60 1.85 -5.71 8.51
N ARG A 61 2.55 -4.59 8.47
CA ARG A 61 2.82 -3.89 7.21
C ARG A 61 3.68 -4.70 6.25
N GLY A 62 4.76 -5.27 6.74
CA GLY A 62 5.68 -6.12 6.00
C GLY A 62 6.63 -5.37 5.07
N CYS A 63 6.15 -4.63 4.10
CA CYS A 63 6.99 -3.91 3.15
C CYS A 63 6.50 -2.48 2.90
N ASP A 64 7.33 -1.69 2.23
CA ASP A 64 7.01 -0.33 1.79
C ASP A 64 6.43 -0.30 0.38
N TRP A 65 5.86 0.85 -0.02
CA TRP A 65 5.27 1.04 -1.35
C TRP A 65 6.31 1.00 -2.47
N SER A 66 7.49 1.58 -2.26
CA SER A 66 8.48 1.70 -3.33
C SER A 66 9.90 1.91 -2.79
N ALA A 67 10.90 1.68 -3.65
CA ALA A 67 12.25 2.11 -3.41
C ALA A 67 12.43 3.57 -3.86
N LYS A 68 13.35 4.31 -3.22
CA LYS A 68 13.60 5.74 -3.49
C LYS A 68 13.91 6.06 -4.97
N ASN A 69 14.51 5.12 -5.70
CA ASN A 69 14.91 5.28 -7.08
C ASN A 69 13.82 4.99 -8.12
N GLU A 70 12.65 4.57 -7.70
CA GLU A 70 11.53 4.24 -8.60
C GLU A 70 10.65 5.44 -8.94
N ILE A 71 10.85 6.55 -8.24
CA ILE A 71 10.00 7.73 -8.38
C ILE A 71 10.74 8.77 -9.19
N SER A 72 10.11 9.23 -10.26
CA SER A 72 10.63 10.38 -10.99
C SER A 72 10.32 11.68 -10.25
N ILE A 73 11.37 12.45 -10.03
CA ILE A 73 11.29 13.82 -9.50
C ILE A 73 10.57 14.67 -10.55
N ILE A 74 9.51 15.38 -10.15
CA ILE A 74 8.77 16.26 -11.05
C ILE A 74 9.68 17.35 -11.58
N ARG A 75 10.44 17.99 -10.72
CA ARG A 75 11.44 19.00 -11.05
C ARG A 75 12.30 19.30 -9.81
N GLU A 76 13.59 19.43 -10.00
CA GLU A 76 14.49 19.88 -8.93
C GLU A 76 14.10 21.31 -8.50
N GLY A 77 13.95 21.51 -7.18
CA GLY A 77 13.52 22.79 -6.61
C GLY A 77 12.00 23.08 -6.64
N ASP A 78 11.17 22.16 -7.14
CA ASP A 78 9.72 22.31 -7.05
C ASP A 78 9.25 21.94 -5.62
N PRO A 79 8.52 22.84 -4.91
CA PRO A 79 7.99 22.56 -3.56
C PRO A 79 7.11 21.29 -3.48
N ARG A 80 6.52 20.89 -4.59
CA ARG A 80 5.75 19.64 -4.69
C ARG A 80 6.66 18.42 -4.60
N THR A 81 7.88 18.52 -5.15
CA THR A 81 8.89 17.47 -5.05
C THR A 81 9.30 17.23 -3.61
N GLU A 82 9.50 18.31 -2.82
CA GLU A 82 9.84 18.18 -1.40
C GLU A 82 8.74 17.53 -0.59
N ARG A 83 7.48 17.88 -0.85
CA ARG A 83 6.32 17.24 -0.20
C ARG A 83 6.19 15.76 -0.58
N LEU A 84 6.37 15.44 -1.85
CA LEU A 84 6.43 14.05 -2.31
C LEU A 84 7.56 13.29 -1.64
N ASN A 85 8.75 13.88 -1.54
CA ASN A 85 9.89 13.29 -0.87
C ASN A 85 9.64 13.05 0.62
N MET A 86 9.00 13.98 1.32
CA MET A 86 8.63 13.77 2.73
C MET A 86 7.67 12.60 2.90
N MET A 87 6.66 12.49 2.04
CA MET A 87 5.71 11.37 2.07
C MET A 87 6.38 10.04 1.73
N LEU A 88 7.39 10.07 0.88
CA LEU A 88 8.18 8.91 0.51
C LEU A 88 9.19 8.53 1.60
N MET A 89 9.74 9.50 2.31
CA MET A 89 10.62 9.27 3.44
C MET A 89 9.89 8.62 4.61
N GLU A 90 8.64 8.98 4.85
CA GLU A 90 7.79 8.29 5.81
C GLU A 90 7.46 6.85 5.41
N SER A 91 7.50 6.56 4.13
CA SER A 91 7.24 5.22 3.58
C SER A 91 8.50 4.36 3.41
N SER A 92 9.70 4.92 3.54
CA SER A 92 10.95 4.26 3.16
C SER A 92 11.65 3.49 4.29
N ASP A 93 11.10 3.49 5.50
CA ASP A 93 11.70 2.78 6.61
C ASP A 93 11.34 1.28 6.63
N SER A 94 12.40 0.55 6.54
CA SER A 94 12.64 -0.88 6.81
C SER A 94 11.49 -1.85 6.53
N THR A 95 11.72 -2.65 5.51
CA THR A 95 11.01 -3.92 5.26
C THR A 95 11.16 -4.88 6.46
N ASN A 96 10.30 -4.83 7.45
CA ASN A 96 10.24 -5.88 8.46
C ASN A 96 9.34 -7.03 7.97
N TRP A 97 9.78 -7.70 6.93
CA TRP A 97 9.05 -8.82 6.34
C TRP A 97 8.84 -9.95 7.33
N GLN A 98 9.80 -10.19 8.22
CA GLN A 98 9.75 -11.33 9.12
C GLN A 98 8.53 -11.29 10.05
N ALA A 99 8.18 -10.13 10.58
CA ALA A 99 6.98 -9.99 11.42
C ALA A 99 5.71 -10.35 10.62
N ALA A 100 5.60 -9.84 9.39
CA ALA A 100 4.47 -10.13 8.52
C ALA A 100 4.41 -11.60 8.09
N ILE A 101 5.55 -12.23 7.79
CA ILE A 101 5.63 -13.66 7.46
C ILE A 101 5.25 -14.52 8.66
N ASN A 102 5.65 -14.13 9.87
CA ASN A 102 5.27 -14.87 11.10
C ASN A 102 3.73 -14.84 11.28
N VAL A 103 3.12 -13.66 11.22
CA VAL A 103 1.66 -13.50 11.31
C VAL A 103 0.96 -14.28 10.17
N ALA A 104 1.48 -14.21 8.96
CA ALA A 104 0.95 -14.93 7.80
C ALA A 104 0.99 -16.46 8.01
N SER A 105 2.10 -16.98 8.52
CA SER A 105 2.29 -18.42 8.73
C SER A 105 1.37 -19.00 9.81
N GLU A 106 1.00 -18.19 10.80
CA GLU A 106 0.09 -18.57 11.89
C GLU A 106 -1.39 -18.45 11.52
N SER A 107 -1.70 -17.81 10.40
CA SER A 107 -3.08 -17.54 9.96
C SER A 107 -3.65 -18.62 9.04
N ASP A 108 -4.97 -18.66 8.90
CA ASP A 108 -5.65 -19.58 7.97
C ASP A 108 -5.67 -19.03 6.53
N VAL A 109 -5.72 -17.72 6.39
CA VAL A 109 -5.76 -16.99 5.11
C VAL A 109 -4.96 -15.70 5.24
N ILE A 110 -4.19 -15.40 4.22
CA ILE A 110 -3.44 -14.16 4.08
C ILE A 110 -4.20 -13.21 3.15
N ILE A 111 -4.36 -11.98 3.58
CA ILE A 111 -4.90 -10.89 2.76
C ILE A 111 -3.77 -9.90 2.53
N ALA A 112 -3.23 -9.88 1.32
CA ALA A 112 -2.14 -9.01 0.92
C ALA A 112 -2.69 -7.76 0.20
N ALA A 113 -2.60 -6.60 0.84
CA ALA A 113 -3.04 -5.32 0.28
C ALA A 113 -1.82 -4.57 -0.27
N LEU A 114 -1.60 -4.69 -1.56
CA LEU A 114 -0.40 -4.23 -2.26
C LEU A 114 -0.76 -3.24 -3.38
N GLY A 115 0.24 -2.56 -3.90
CA GLY A 115 0.09 -1.69 -5.06
C GLY A 115 0.68 -0.30 -4.87
N GLU A 116 0.05 0.66 -5.49
CA GLU A 116 0.45 2.06 -5.45
C GLU A 116 -0.28 2.84 -4.36
N ASN A 117 0.26 3.99 -4.04
CA ASN A 117 -0.41 5.05 -3.32
C ASN A 117 -0.52 6.30 -4.22
N PRO A 118 -1.22 7.37 -3.84
CA PRO A 118 -1.35 8.58 -4.66
C PRO A 118 -0.03 9.27 -5.01
N THR A 119 1.08 8.97 -4.33
CA THR A 119 2.38 9.56 -4.68
C THR A 119 3.05 8.87 -5.88
N LEU A 120 2.64 7.65 -6.19
CA LEU A 120 3.20 6.84 -7.29
C LEU A 120 2.38 6.94 -8.59
N CYS A 121 1.17 7.48 -8.51
CA CYS A 121 0.20 7.50 -9.59
C CYS A 121 -0.45 8.87 -9.66
N GLY A 122 -0.48 9.50 -10.83
CA GLY A 122 -1.09 10.81 -11.04
C GLY A 122 -0.31 11.69 -11.99
N GLU A 123 -0.70 12.95 -12.12
CA GLU A 123 -0.06 13.94 -12.99
C GLU A 123 1.39 14.18 -12.56
N ALA A 124 2.26 14.23 -13.55
CA ALA A 124 3.72 14.40 -13.38
C ALA A 124 4.40 13.32 -12.53
N ARG A 125 3.76 12.15 -12.38
CA ARG A 125 4.30 10.99 -11.67
C ARG A 125 4.49 9.84 -12.64
N GLN A 126 5.74 9.60 -12.98
CA GLN A 126 6.11 8.58 -13.96
C GLN A 126 6.82 7.43 -13.27
N ARG A 127 6.40 6.22 -13.58
CA ARG A 127 7.11 4.99 -13.22
C ARG A 127 7.66 4.32 -14.46
N LYS A 128 8.85 3.71 -14.32
CA LYS A 128 9.54 3.01 -15.41
C LYS A 128 8.90 1.68 -15.79
N GLY A 129 8.06 1.11 -14.95
CA GLY A 129 7.47 -0.20 -15.16
C GLY A 129 6.02 -0.29 -14.71
N ILE A 130 5.38 -1.40 -15.09
CA ILE A 130 3.98 -1.71 -14.76
C ILE A 130 3.86 -2.82 -13.70
N ARG A 131 4.96 -3.30 -13.13
CA ARG A 131 4.98 -4.27 -12.03
C ARG A 131 4.63 -3.60 -10.71
N LEU A 132 4.38 -4.40 -9.67
CA LEU A 132 4.26 -3.89 -8.31
C LEU A 132 5.50 -3.07 -7.95
N PRO A 133 5.34 -1.91 -7.29
CA PRO A 133 6.47 -1.06 -6.96
C PRO A 133 7.32 -1.63 -5.82
N GLY A 134 8.59 -1.27 -5.83
CA GLY A 134 9.54 -1.63 -4.78
C GLY A 134 9.74 -3.14 -4.64
N ALA A 135 9.73 -3.59 -3.42
CA ALA A 135 9.93 -4.98 -3.06
C ALA A 135 8.62 -5.78 -2.92
N GLN A 136 7.48 -5.20 -3.28
CA GLN A 136 6.16 -5.80 -3.03
C GLN A 136 5.96 -7.15 -3.76
N GLU A 137 6.49 -7.30 -4.97
CA GLU A 137 6.40 -8.56 -5.69
C GLU A 137 7.22 -9.67 -4.99
N GLN A 138 8.43 -9.35 -4.51
CA GLN A 138 9.21 -10.29 -3.73
C GLN A 138 8.53 -10.65 -2.41
N PHE A 139 7.97 -9.66 -1.74
CA PHE A 139 7.20 -9.88 -0.51
C PHE A 139 5.98 -10.80 -0.76
N LEU A 140 5.27 -10.61 -1.86
CA LEU A 140 4.16 -11.48 -2.25
C LEU A 140 4.61 -12.94 -2.47
N LYS A 141 5.77 -13.15 -3.10
CA LYS A 141 6.37 -14.50 -3.26
C LYS A 141 6.66 -15.15 -1.92
N GLU A 142 7.19 -14.42 -0.96
CA GLU A 142 7.44 -14.94 0.39
C GLU A 142 6.13 -15.29 1.13
N LEU A 143 5.07 -14.50 0.95
CA LEU A 143 3.75 -14.83 1.50
C LEU A 143 3.19 -16.13 0.90
N ILE A 144 3.31 -16.31 -0.42
CA ILE A 144 2.88 -17.53 -1.11
C ILE A 144 3.70 -18.73 -0.65
N ALA A 145 4.99 -18.55 -0.44
CA ALA A 145 5.89 -19.62 0.05
C ALA A 145 5.52 -20.15 1.45
N THR A 146 4.69 -19.44 2.22
CA THR A 146 4.12 -19.95 3.48
C THR A 146 3.18 -21.14 3.27
N GLY A 147 2.71 -21.38 2.06
CA GLY A 147 1.72 -22.42 1.73
C GLY A 147 0.28 -22.10 2.18
N LYS A 148 0.04 -20.92 2.70
CA LYS A 148 -1.32 -20.48 3.07
C LYS A 148 -2.05 -19.88 1.88
N PRO A 149 -3.39 -19.97 1.82
CA PRO A 149 -4.15 -19.27 0.81
C PRO A 149 -3.93 -17.76 0.88
N VAL A 150 -3.61 -17.13 -0.27
CA VAL A 150 -3.35 -15.70 -0.38
C VAL A 150 -4.45 -15.03 -1.21
N VAL A 151 -5.08 -14.02 -0.64
CA VAL A 151 -5.98 -13.11 -1.34
C VAL A 151 -5.26 -11.82 -1.58
N LEU A 152 -4.98 -11.49 -2.85
CA LEU A 152 -4.31 -10.25 -3.23
C LEU A 152 -5.35 -9.16 -3.51
N ILE A 153 -5.25 -8.04 -2.79
CA ILE A 153 -5.99 -6.80 -3.07
C ILE A 153 -4.99 -5.82 -3.69
N MET A 154 -5.19 -5.50 -4.97
CA MET A 154 -4.32 -4.59 -5.70
C MET A 154 -4.87 -3.17 -5.70
N PHE A 155 -4.02 -2.22 -5.33
CA PHE A 155 -4.29 -0.79 -5.38
C PHE A 155 -3.47 -0.13 -6.48
N GLY A 156 -4.12 0.64 -7.34
CA GLY A 156 -3.41 1.37 -8.38
C GLY A 156 -4.32 2.21 -9.26
N GLY A 157 -3.78 3.29 -9.78
CA GLY A 157 -4.44 4.13 -10.77
C GLY A 157 -4.08 3.75 -12.22
N ARG A 158 -3.34 2.66 -12.41
CA ARG A 158 -2.94 2.12 -13.72
C ARG A 158 -2.95 0.60 -13.71
N PRO A 159 -2.96 -0.07 -14.86
CA PRO A 159 -2.75 -1.51 -14.95
C PRO A 159 -1.41 -1.91 -14.31
N GLN A 160 -1.43 -2.99 -13.54
CA GLN A 160 -0.25 -3.58 -12.92
C GLN A 160 -0.16 -5.06 -13.29
N VAL A 161 1.06 -5.55 -13.43
CA VAL A 161 1.36 -6.92 -13.86
C VAL A 161 2.12 -7.64 -12.74
N ILE A 162 1.75 -8.89 -12.51
CA ILE A 162 2.34 -9.83 -11.54
C ILE A 162 2.67 -11.16 -12.23
N ASP A 163 3.48 -11.12 -13.30
CA ASP A 163 3.69 -12.26 -14.22
C ASP A 163 4.30 -13.50 -13.59
N GLU A 164 5.07 -13.34 -12.51
CA GLU A 164 5.87 -14.44 -11.96
C GLU A 164 5.26 -15.03 -10.68
N VAL A 165 4.06 -14.61 -10.35
CA VAL A 165 3.33 -15.16 -9.22
C VAL A 165 2.32 -16.15 -9.80
N GLU A 166 2.79 -17.37 -10.07
CA GLU A 166 1.89 -18.46 -10.45
C GLU A 166 0.92 -18.73 -9.32
N ALA A 167 -0.36 -18.69 -9.64
CA ALA A 167 -1.40 -19.19 -8.74
C ALA A 167 -1.20 -20.69 -8.64
N GLY A 168 -0.75 -21.16 -7.48
CA GLY A 168 -0.74 -22.57 -7.12
C GLY A 168 -2.16 -23.08 -6.90
#